data_9993d034fa979350c19a1b549edebee1
#
_entry.id   9993d034fa979350c19a1b549edebee1
#
_cell.length_a   1.000
_cell.length_b   1.000
_cell.length_c   1.000
_cell.angle_alpha   90.00
_cell.angle_beta   90.00
_cell.angle_gamma   90.00
#
_symmetry.space_group_name_H-M   'P 1'
#
loop_
_entity.id
_entity.type
_entity.pdbx_description
1 polymer ?
#
loop_
_entity_poly.entity_id
_entity_poly.type
_entity_poly.pdbx_seq_one_letter_code
_entity_poly.pdbx_strand_id
1 'polypeptide(L)'
;AYDAGQVAPYEAYALGLAHKLLPEILHCTGLTRRPVFIPAVGNFAQGMLVQCPLHLDLLPGAPKAADLHDALAAHYARTNTPEQYVKVLPPTDDLKLAADTLAHTNQLELRVFANETYRQAVLVARLDNLGKGASGAAVQNLRLMLGL
;
A
#
# COMPACT_ATOMS: atom_id res chain seq x y z
N ALA A 1 14.68 14.44 15.43
CA ALA A 1 15.62 13.32 15.24
C ALA A 1 16.37 13.43 13.91
N TYR A 2 15.68 13.76 12.80
CA TYR A 2 16.31 13.93 11.48
C TYR A 2 17.42 14.97 11.47
N ASP A 3 17.22 16.09 12.15
CA ASP A 3 18.16 17.22 12.17
C ASP A 3 19.40 16.98 13.05
N ALA A 4 19.43 15.89 13.82
CA ALA A 4 20.52 15.59 14.75
C ALA A 4 21.57 14.60 14.22
N GLY A 5 21.47 14.15 12.96
CA GLY A 5 22.44 13.23 12.34
C GLY A 5 22.52 11.83 12.92
N GLN A 6 21.57 11.45 13.79
CA GLN A 6 21.52 10.15 14.49
C GLN A 6 20.31 9.31 14.08
N VAL A 7 20.03 9.23 12.79
CA VAL A 7 18.90 8.41 12.30
C VAL A 7 19.44 7.09 11.77
N ALA A 8 18.88 5.99 12.27
CA ALA A 8 19.18 4.67 11.70
C ALA A 8 18.80 4.63 10.22
N PRO A 9 19.59 3.99 9.36
CA PRO A 9 19.23 3.83 7.94
C PRO A 9 17.86 3.18 7.74
N TYR A 10 17.51 2.27 8.63
CA TYR A 10 16.23 1.58 8.67
C TYR A 10 15.94 1.11 10.11
N GLU A 11 14.71 1.30 10.57
CA GLU A 11 14.28 0.88 11.90
C GLU A 11 12.86 0.33 11.85
N ALA A 12 12.68 -0.93 12.26
CA ALA A 12 11.36 -1.50 12.52
C ALA A 12 10.94 -1.18 13.95
N TYR A 13 9.67 -0.82 14.14
CA TYR A 13 9.15 -0.45 15.45
C TYR A 13 7.82 -1.16 15.75
N ALA A 14 7.26 -0.95 16.95
CA ALA A 14 6.05 -1.62 17.41
C ALA A 14 6.09 -3.16 17.29
N LEU A 15 7.28 -3.74 17.50
CA LEU A 15 7.52 -5.18 17.40
C LEU A 15 6.77 -6.02 18.46
N GLY A 16 6.17 -5.38 19.45
CA GLY A 16 5.18 -6.01 20.34
C GLY A 16 3.85 -6.33 19.67
N LEU A 17 3.71 -6.07 18.36
CA LEU A 17 2.53 -6.35 17.54
C LEU A 17 1.23 -5.73 18.08
N ALA A 18 1.34 -4.57 18.74
CA ALA A 18 0.22 -3.84 19.34
C ALA A 18 0.13 -2.40 18.83
N HIS A 19 0.43 -2.19 17.54
CA HIS A 19 0.35 -0.86 16.94
C HIS A 19 -1.09 -0.32 16.95
N LYS A 20 -1.24 1.00 17.17
CA LYS A 20 -2.53 1.70 17.26
C LYS A 20 -3.44 1.58 16.03
N LEU A 21 -2.88 1.32 14.84
CA LEU A 21 -3.64 1.13 13.60
C LEU A 21 -4.32 -0.23 13.50
N LEU A 22 -3.95 -1.23 14.28
CA LEU A 22 -4.50 -2.58 14.16
C LEU A 22 -6.03 -2.66 14.37
N PRO A 23 -6.62 -1.98 15.37
CA PRO A 23 -8.08 -1.94 15.51
C PRO A 23 -8.76 -1.30 14.30
N GLU A 24 -8.18 -0.24 13.74
CA GLU A 24 -8.69 0.44 12.55
C GLU A 24 -8.62 -0.47 11.32
N ILE A 25 -7.49 -1.16 11.09
CA ILE A 25 -7.35 -2.14 10.01
C ILE A 25 -8.44 -3.21 10.12
N LEU A 26 -8.64 -3.81 11.29
CA LEU A 26 -9.69 -4.80 11.51
C LEU A 26 -11.09 -4.26 11.21
N HIS A 27 -11.38 -3.05 11.69
CA HIS A 27 -12.68 -2.42 11.48
C HIS A 27 -12.95 -2.15 10.00
N CYS A 28 -11.98 -1.55 9.29
CA CYS A 28 -12.15 -1.16 7.89
C CYS A 28 -12.11 -2.35 6.92
N THR A 29 -11.38 -3.41 7.24
CA THR A 29 -11.22 -4.57 6.35
C THR A 29 -12.19 -5.69 6.64
N GLY A 30 -12.81 -5.73 7.80
CA GLY A 30 -13.66 -6.83 8.23
C GLY A 30 -12.90 -8.16 8.46
N LEU A 31 -11.59 -8.13 8.59
CA LEU A 31 -10.78 -9.32 8.85
C LEU A 31 -11.18 -9.96 10.18
N THR A 32 -11.46 -11.26 10.17
CA THR A 32 -11.78 -12.04 11.37
C THR A 32 -10.53 -12.43 12.16
N ARG A 33 -9.38 -12.50 11.49
CA ARG A 33 -8.10 -12.78 12.10
C ARG A 33 -7.24 -11.52 12.08
N ARG A 34 -6.69 -11.16 13.25
CA ARG A 34 -5.81 -10.01 13.42
C ARG A 34 -4.58 -10.13 12.53
N PRO A 35 -4.29 -9.16 11.66
CA PRO A 35 -3.11 -9.22 10.80
C PRO A 35 -1.83 -8.98 11.61
N VAL A 36 -0.71 -9.50 11.09
CA VAL A 36 0.62 -9.13 11.56
C VAL A 36 0.98 -7.81 10.88
N PHE A 37 1.21 -6.76 11.68
CA PHE A 37 1.58 -5.44 11.20
C PHE A 37 2.91 -5.01 11.81
N ILE A 38 3.91 -4.82 10.95
CA ILE A 38 5.28 -4.46 11.35
C ILE A 38 5.65 -3.18 10.61
N PRO A 39 5.43 -2.01 11.21
CA PRO A 39 5.85 -0.75 10.62
C PRO A 39 7.36 -0.54 10.73
N ALA A 40 7.89 0.19 9.75
CA ALA A 40 9.28 0.57 9.74
C ALA A 40 9.46 1.98 9.18
N VAL A 41 10.57 2.62 9.53
CA VAL A 41 10.99 3.90 8.98
C VAL A 41 12.36 3.76 8.34
N GLY A 42 12.57 4.46 7.22
CA GLY A 42 13.85 4.55 6.53
C GLY A 42 14.40 5.98 6.62
N ASN A 43 15.70 6.11 6.40
CA ASN A 43 16.37 7.41 6.38
C ASN A 43 16.20 8.10 5.01
N PHE A 44 14.95 8.42 4.67
CA PHE A 44 14.58 9.24 3.51
C PHE A 44 13.43 10.17 3.91
N ALA A 45 13.31 11.32 3.24
CA ALA A 45 12.40 12.39 3.67
C ALA A 45 10.94 11.97 3.63
N GLN A 46 10.52 11.29 2.57
CA GLN A 46 9.15 10.82 2.37
C GLN A 46 9.09 9.72 1.32
N GLY A 47 8.04 8.93 1.38
CA GLY A 47 7.81 7.75 0.56
C GLY A 47 7.42 6.56 1.44
N MET A 48 6.64 5.64 0.90
CA MET A 48 6.15 4.49 1.64
C MET A 48 5.85 3.32 0.71
N LEU A 49 6.22 2.13 1.16
CA LEU A 49 5.75 0.85 0.61
C LEU A 49 4.90 0.15 1.67
N VAL A 50 3.69 -0.24 1.30
CA VAL A 50 2.86 -1.15 2.09
C VAL A 50 2.84 -2.48 1.36
N GLN A 51 3.24 -3.54 2.04
CA GLN A 51 3.36 -4.87 1.47
C GLN A 51 2.40 -5.83 2.18
N CYS A 52 1.62 -6.58 1.41
CA CYS A 52 0.72 -7.60 1.91
C CYS A 52 1.07 -8.95 1.26
N PRO A 53 1.92 -9.77 1.91
CA PRO A 53 2.25 -11.10 1.42
C PRO A 53 1.08 -12.05 1.59
N LEU A 54 0.85 -12.91 0.58
CA LEU A 54 -0.28 -13.81 0.49
C LEU A 54 0.17 -15.21 0.04
N HIS A 55 -0.48 -16.22 0.60
CA HIS A 55 -0.52 -17.56 0.04
C HIS A 55 -1.82 -17.72 -0.75
N LEU A 56 -1.72 -17.89 -2.06
CA LEU A 56 -2.87 -17.89 -2.96
C LEU A 56 -3.80 -19.10 -2.76
N ASP A 57 -3.24 -20.22 -2.35
CA ASP A 57 -3.97 -21.44 -2.02
C ASP A 57 -4.78 -21.36 -0.72
N LEU A 58 -4.45 -20.40 0.16
CA LEU A 58 -5.21 -20.13 1.38
C LEU A 58 -6.36 -19.13 1.19
N LEU A 59 -6.43 -18.48 0.02
CA LEU A 59 -7.49 -17.54 -0.29
C LEU A 59 -8.74 -18.29 -0.82
N PRO A 60 -9.95 -17.77 -0.55
CA PRO A 60 -11.18 -18.34 -1.12
C PRO A 60 -11.10 -18.44 -2.65
N GLY A 61 -11.36 -19.62 -3.18
CA GLY A 61 -11.29 -19.88 -4.62
C GLY A 61 -9.86 -20.08 -5.16
N ALA A 62 -8.84 -20.05 -4.31
CA ALA A 62 -7.43 -20.23 -4.67
C ALA A 62 -7.03 -19.45 -5.96
N PRO A 63 -7.21 -18.11 -5.98
CA PRO A 63 -7.04 -17.30 -7.17
C PRO A 63 -5.61 -17.35 -7.72
N LYS A 64 -5.43 -16.95 -8.98
CA LYS A 64 -4.13 -16.64 -9.57
C LYS A 64 -3.77 -15.17 -9.30
N ALA A 65 -2.51 -14.81 -9.49
CA ALA A 65 -2.07 -13.42 -9.38
C ALA A 65 -2.81 -12.49 -10.35
N ALA A 66 -3.13 -12.97 -11.55
CA ALA A 66 -3.91 -12.21 -12.53
C ALA A 66 -5.30 -11.85 -11.99
N ASP A 67 -5.97 -12.78 -11.30
CA ASP A 67 -7.30 -12.53 -10.72
C ASP A 67 -7.25 -11.42 -9.65
N LEU A 68 -6.16 -11.35 -8.87
CA LEU A 68 -5.93 -10.28 -7.88
C LEU A 68 -5.70 -8.94 -8.57
N HIS A 69 -4.86 -8.92 -9.63
CA HIS A 69 -4.62 -7.73 -10.42
C HIS A 69 -5.92 -7.20 -11.03
N ASP A 70 -6.70 -8.08 -11.67
CA ASP A 70 -7.94 -7.72 -12.36
C ASP A 70 -9.00 -7.22 -11.38
N ALA A 71 -9.08 -7.83 -10.19
CA ALA A 71 -9.98 -7.36 -9.14
C ALA A 71 -9.63 -5.93 -8.69
N LEU A 72 -8.33 -5.63 -8.47
CA LEU A 72 -7.87 -4.28 -8.14
C LEU A 72 -8.14 -3.31 -9.29
N ALA A 73 -7.81 -3.69 -10.53
CA ALA A 73 -8.02 -2.85 -11.70
C ALA A 73 -9.50 -2.52 -11.92
N ALA A 74 -10.38 -3.52 -11.80
CA ALA A 74 -11.83 -3.33 -11.93
C ALA A 74 -12.40 -2.44 -10.81
N HIS A 75 -11.87 -2.57 -9.59
CA HIS A 75 -12.31 -1.73 -8.46
C HIS A 75 -11.98 -0.26 -8.70
N TYR A 76 -10.74 0.05 -9.08
CA TYR A 76 -10.29 1.44 -9.25
C TYR A 76 -10.66 2.04 -10.60
N ALA A 77 -10.97 1.26 -11.63
CA ALA A 77 -11.53 1.77 -12.88
C ALA A 77 -12.93 2.39 -12.70
N ARG A 78 -13.67 1.97 -11.67
CA ARG A 78 -15.03 2.43 -11.37
C ARG A 78 -15.06 3.79 -10.68
N THR A 79 -13.96 4.24 -10.12
CA THR A 79 -13.81 5.54 -9.47
C THR A 79 -13.28 6.58 -10.46
N ASN A 80 -13.96 6.77 -11.59
CA ASN A 80 -13.61 7.74 -12.62
C ASN A 80 -13.78 9.17 -12.09
N THR A 81 -12.80 9.65 -11.33
CA THR A 81 -12.58 11.10 -11.20
C THR A 81 -11.61 11.53 -12.30
N PRO A 82 -11.69 12.77 -12.82
CA PRO A 82 -10.74 13.30 -13.81
C PRO A 82 -9.28 13.16 -13.37
N GLU A 83 -9.03 13.12 -12.08
CA GLU A 83 -7.73 12.89 -11.46
C GLU A 83 -7.68 11.45 -10.92
N GLN A 84 -7.12 10.53 -11.70
CA GLN A 84 -6.92 9.15 -11.25
C GLN A 84 -5.77 9.08 -10.27
N TYR A 85 -6.08 9.21 -8.97
CA TYR A 85 -5.08 9.18 -7.90
C TYR A 85 -4.53 7.78 -7.61
N VAL A 86 -5.27 6.72 -7.94
CA VAL A 86 -4.86 5.34 -7.74
C VAL A 86 -4.66 4.67 -9.09
N LYS A 87 -3.47 4.14 -9.32
CA LYS A 87 -3.10 3.41 -10.53
C LYS A 87 -2.78 1.97 -10.20
N VAL A 88 -3.50 1.04 -10.78
CA VAL A 88 -3.13 -0.37 -10.77
C VAL A 88 -2.23 -0.61 -11.98
N LEU A 89 -0.96 -0.91 -11.71
CA LEU A 89 0.04 -1.05 -12.76
C LEU A 89 0.10 -2.50 -13.26
N PRO A 90 0.38 -2.69 -14.55
CA PRO A 90 0.48 -4.02 -15.13
C PRO A 90 1.63 -4.81 -14.50
N PRO A 91 1.63 -6.14 -14.65
CA PRO A 91 2.77 -6.98 -14.30
C PRO A 91 4.06 -6.48 -14.95
N THR A 92 5.18 -6.66 -14.28
CA THR A 92 6.49 -6.20 -14.73
C THR A 92 7.58 -7.20 -14.34
N ASP A 93 8.64 -7.25 -15.15
CA ASP A 93 9.86 -8.00 -14.85
C ASP A 93 10.82 -7.20 -13.93
N ASP A 94 10.55 -5.93 -13.69
CA ASP A 94 11.27 -5.15 -12.68
C ASP A 94 10.77 -5.51 -11.29
N LEU A 95 11.59 -6.28 -10.57
CA LEU A 95 11.29 -6.82 -9.25
C LEU A 95 11.80 -5.94 -8.10
N LYS A 96 12.13 -4.67 -8.38
CA LYS A 96 12.62 -3.71 -7.39
C LYS A 96 11.72 -2.49 -7.33
N LEU A 97 11.43 -2.04 -6.13
CA LEU A 97 10.66 -0.83 -5.89
C LEU A 97 11.38 0.06 -4.86
N ALA A 98 11.68 1.29 -5.24
CA ALA A 98 12.11 2.31 -4.31
C ALA A 98 10.88 2.98 -3.66
N ALA A 99 10.96 3.26 -2.37
CA ALA A 99 9.83 3.80 -1.61
C ALA A 99 9.53 5.27 -1.95
N ASP A 100 10.55 6.02 -2.33
CA ASP A 100 10.54 7.48 -2.53
C ASP A 100 10.20 7.92 -3.96
N THR A 101 10.01 6.99 -4.90
CA THR A 101 9.76 7.31 -6.32
C THR A 101 8.54 8.21 -6.54
N LEU A 102 7.53 8.12 -5.68
CA LEU A 102 6.32 8.94 -5.74
C LEU A 102 6.34 10.13 -4.76
N ALA A 103 7.51 10.46 -4.20
CA ALA A 103 7.66 11.62 -3.33
C ALA A 103 7.14 12.90 -4.00
N HIS A 104 6.51 13.77 -3.21
CA HIS A 104 5.89 15.04 -3.67
C HIS A 104 4.73 14.87 -4.66
N THR A 105 4.11 13.68 -4.74
CA THR A 105 2.94 13.43 -5.59
C THR A 105 1.72 13.03 -4.77
N ASN A 106 0.52 13.18 -5.36
CA ASN A 106 -0.72 12.65 -4.80
C ASN A 106 -1.12 11.34 -5.49
N GLN A 107 -0.16 10.57 -6.00
CA GLN A 107 -0.38 9.29 -6.65
C GLN A 107 -0.21 8.14 -5.66
N LEU A 108 -1.00 7.09 -5.87
CA LEU A 108 -0.83 5.79 -5.25
C LEU A 108 -0.76 4.74 -6.35
N GLU A 109 0.30 3.96 -6.36
CA GLU A 109 0.45 2.82 -7.25
C GLU A 109 0.16 1.52 -6.51
N LEU A 110 -0.60 0.64 -7.15
CA LEU A 110 -0.84 -0.73 -6.71
C LEU A 110 -0.19 -1.70 -7.69
N ARG A 111 0.49 -2.69 -7.17
CA ARG A 111 1.15 -3.75 -7.94
C ARG A 111 0.88 -5.11 -7.32
N VAL A 112 0.85 -6.13 -8.17
CA VAL A 112 0.79 -7.53 -7.77
C VAL A 112 2.05 -8.21 -8.30
N PHE A 113 2.89 -8.70 -7.41
CA PHE A 113 4.02 -9.57 -7.74
C PHE A 113 3.68 -10.98 -7.29
N ALA A 114 4.07 -11.99 -8.04
CA ALA A 114 3.74 -13.37 -7.69
C ALA A 114 4.76 -14.38 -8.16
N ASN A 115 4.74 -15.53 -7.49
CA ASN A 115 5.34 -16.76 -7.95
C ASN A 115 4.26 -17.84 -8.00
N GLU A 116 3.77 -18.12 -9.19
CA GLU A 116 2.67 -19.08 -9.39
C GLU A 116 3.07 -20.52 -9.06
N THR A 117 4.35 -20.87 -9.22
CA THR A 117 4.86 -22.21 -8.88
C THR A 117 4.71 -22.50 -7.40
N TYR A 118 4.96 -21.50 -6.56
CA TYR A 118 4.84 -21.61 -5.11
C TYR A 118 3.51 -21.09 -4.56
N ARG A 119 2.59 -20.69 -5.43
CA ARG A 119 1.29 -20.14 -5.05
C ARG A 119 1.41 -18.97 -4.07
N GLN A 120 2.34 -18.07 -4.31
CA GLN A 120 2.61 -16.90 -3.48
C GLN A 120 2.44 -15.62 -4.27
N ALA A 121 1.91 -14.58 -3.61
CA ALA A 121 1.86 -13.24 -4.15
C ALA A 121 2.19 -12.20 -3.07
N VAL A 122 2.56 -11.00 -3.50
CA VAL A 122 2.62 -9.83 -2.65
C VAL A 122 1.89 -8.68 -3.34
N LEU A 123 0.89 -8.13 -2.65
CA LEU A 123 0.28 -6.86 -3.04
C LEU A 123 1.15 -5.75 -2.50
N VAL A 124 1.51 -4.80 -3.34
CA VAL A 124 2.34 -3.65 -2.93
C VAL A 124 1.63 -2.36 -3.28
N ALA A 125 1.43 -1.50 -2.28
CA ALA A 125 1.07 -0.12 -2.50
C ALA A 125 2.30 0.77 -2.34
N ARG A 126 2.53 1.69 -3.28
CA ARG A 126 3.57 2.71 -3.22
C ARG A 126 2.94 4.09 -3.27
N LEU A 127 3.33 4.95 -2.35
CA LEU A 127 2.79 6.30 -2.23
C LEU A 127 3.74 7.23 -1.47
N ASP A 128 3.48 8.52 -1.55
CA ASP A 128 4.05 9.51 -0.65
C ASP A 128 3.25 9.52 0.67
N ASN A 129 3.90 9.20 1.79
CA ASN A 129 3.26 9.15 3.11
C ASN A 129 2.82 10.52 3.65
N LEU A 130 3.42 11.62 3.19
CA LEU A 130 3.07 12.99 3.57
C LEU A 130 2.10 13.65 2.58
N GLY A 131 2.18 13.27 1.30
CA GLY A 131 1.27 13.68 0.23
C GLY A 131 0.02 12.83 0.22
N LYS A 132 -0.03 11.80 -0.64
CA LYS A 132 -1.18 10.89 -0.80
C LYS A 132 -1.61 10.21 0.51
N GLY A 133 -0.64 9.89 1.37
CA GLY A 133 -0.90 9.24 2.66
C GLY A 133 -1.44 10.18 3.76
N ALA A 134 -1.45 11.49 3.56
CA ALA A 134 -1.88 12.46 4.55
C ALA A 134 -2.64 13.63 3.93
N SER A 135 -1.97 14.76 3.62
CA SER A 135 -2.62 16.00 3.16
C SER A 135 -3.34 15.83 1.82
N GLY A 136 -2.76 15.07 0.89
CA GLY A 136 -3.37 14.82 -0.42
C GLY A 136 -4.68 14.03 -0.32
N ALA A 137 -4.75 13.02 0.57
CA ALA A 137 -6.00 12.29 0.81
C ALA A 137 -7.07 13.19 1.46
N ALA A 138 -6.69 14.08 2.38
CA ALA A 138 -7.61 15.02 3.00
C ALA A 138 -8.24 15.97 1.96
N VAL A 139 -7.42 16.54 1.07
CA VAL A 139 -7.91 17.40 -0.03
C VAL A 139 -8.78 16.63 -1.01
N GLN A 140 -8.40 15.40 -1.36
CA GLN A 140 -9.20 14.53 -2.22
C GLN A 140 -10.58 14.25 -1.62
N ASN A 141 -10.64 13.90 -0.33
CA ASN A 141 -11.91 13.66 0.37
C ASN A 141 -12.77 14.91 0.39
N LEU A 142 -12.20 16.08 0.66
CA LEU A 142 -12.93 17.36 0.62
C LEU A 142 -13.53 17.62 -0.76
N ARG A 143 -12.76 17.42 -1.85
CA ARG A 143 -13.25 17.56 -3.22
C ARG A 143 -14.42 16.62 -3.50
N LEU A 144 -14.30 15.34 -3.14
CA LEU A 144 -15.39 14.35 -3.30
C LEU A 144 -16.66 14.75 -2.55
N MET A 145 -16.51 15.28 -1.33
CA MET A 145 -17.67 15.75 -0.53
C MET A 145 -18.34 16.98 -1.14
N LEU A 146 -17.59 17.82 -1.83
CA LEU A 146 -18.10 19.05 -2.48
C LEU A 146 -18.54 18.83 -3.93
N GLY A 147 -18.33 17.64 -4.49
CA GLY A 147 -18.61 17.33 -5.89
C GLY A 147 -17.68 18.03 -6.90
N LEU A 148 -16.44 18.33 -6.48
CA LEU A 148 -15.40 19.01 -7.28
C LEU A 148 -14.44 18.03 -7.92
#